data_ff7616ff6ccc647c1ec775341052fa15
#
_entry.id   ff7616ff6ccc647c1ec775341052fa15
#
_cell.length_a   1.000
_cell.length_b   1.000
_cell.length_c   1.000
_cell.angle_alpha   90.00
_cell.angle_beta   90.00
_cell.angle_gamma   90.00
#
_symmetry.space_group_name_H-M   'P 1'
#
loop_
_entity.id
_entity.type
_entity.pdbx_description
1 polymer ?
#
loop_
_entity_poly.entity_id
_entity_poly.type
_entity_poly.pdbx_seq_one_letter_code
_entity_poly.pdbx_strand_id
1 'polypeptide(L)'
;MTATALFCGDIAFDVALRVPRFAEADQKMHAFENLVSAGGVAANSAVACARQGVTTALLALVGDDVLGAYAVDFLAARGVDVTGVTTTPGMTAVSVCTLAEEDGEKRLVYTSSVSQYPPPERLRDAELDGVDWIHTSCLHPEAAAVLAERARAADIPMSIDLEPSALAHGAEALAPALYEAAVVFLNERATAEIGDIHAFCARHRLKLVVCTRGSHGAALTDGSNEITVAPPPTGPIVDTTGAGDCLAGVYIARSLSGSDPRSALRASVASATHACRHLGAQGGYPDRETTDELLANGWPREPGTPA
;
A
#
# COMPACT_ATOMS: atom_id res chain seq x y z
N MET A 1 -15.37 20.32 3.49
CA MET A 1 -14.24 20.14 2.55
C MET A 1 -13.91 18.65 2.55
N THR A 2 -13.60 18.08 1.40
CA THR A 2 -13.12 16.68 1.31
C THR A 2 -11.70 16.62 1.85
N ALA A 3 -11.40 15.64 2.71
CA ALA A 3 -10.05 15.44 3.23
C ALA A 3 -9.06 15.08 2.11
N THR A 4 -7.82 15.51 2.23
CA THR A 4 -6.77 15.31 1.24
C THR A 4 -5.63 14.46 1.81
N ALA A 5 -5.26 13.37 1.11
CA ALA A 5 -4.14 12.53 1.45
C ALA A 5 -3.03 12.65 0.40
N LEU A 6 -1.80 12.88 0.84
CA LEU A 6 -0.59 12.92 0.02
C LEU A 6 0.18 11.60 0.17
N PHE A 7 0.38 10.91 -0.95
CA PHE A 7 1.20 9.72 -1.04
C PHE A 7 2.56 10.08 -1.62
N CYS A 8 3.62 9.50 -1.07
CA CYS A 8 4.97 9.73 -1.56
C CYS A 8 5.71 8.41 -1.69
N GLY A 9 6.18 8.09 -2.90
CA GLY A 9 6.92 6.85 -3.11
C GLY A 9 6.99 6.45 -4.57
N ASP A 10 6.79 5.18 -4.82
CA ASP A 10 7.08 4.52 -6.07
C ASP A 10 5.88 4.42 -7.03
N ILE A 11 6.21 4.46 -8.31
CA ILE A 11 5.34 4.05 -9.42
C ILE A 11 6.08 2.98 -10.21
N ALA A 12 5.37 1.94 -10.62
CA ALA A 12 5.85 0.91 -11.53
C ALA A 12 4.85 0.67 -12.67
N PHE A 13 5.34 0.08 -13.75
CA PHE A 13 4.51 -0.52 -14.79
C PHE A 13 4.40 -2.02 -14.48
N ASP A 14 3.20 -2.47 -14.18
CA ASP A 14 2.94 -3.85 -13.76
C ASP A 14 2.37 -4.68 -14.90
N VAL A 15 2.90 -5.89 -15.04
CA VAL A 15 2.38 -6.95 -15.93
C VAL A 15 2.04 -8.16 -15.07
N ALA A 16 0.75 -8.49 -14.96
CA ALA A 16 0.30 -9.71 -14.30
C ALA A 16 -0.08 -10.76 -15.36
N LEU A 17 0.44 -11.96 -15.20
CA LEU A 17 0.23 -13.08 -16.11
C LEU A 17 -0.28 -14.30 -15.33
N ARG A 18 -1.42 -14.89 -15.76
CA ARG A 18 -1.82 -16.20 -15.28
C ARG A 18 -1.42 -17.28 -16.27
N VAL A 19 -0.72 -18.26 -15.79
CA VAL A 19 -0.19 -19.37 -16.57
C VAL A 19 -0.65 -20.71 -15.97
N PRO A 20 -0.77 -21.80 -16.76
CA PRO A 20 -1.10 -23.12 -16.20
C PRO A 20 -0.10 -23.57 -15.13
N ARG A 21 1.18 -23.36 -15.40
CA ARG A 21 2.32 -23.65 -14.51
C ARG A 21 3.49 -22.73 -14.87
N PHE A 22 4.54 -22.69 -14.08
CA PHE A 22 5.76 -21.98 -14.49
C PHE A 22 6.47 -22.70 -15.65
N ALA A 23 7.02 -21.91 -16.57
CA ALA A 23 7.83 -22.45 -17.66
C ALA A 23 9.13 -23.07 -17.11
N GLU A 24 9.55 -24.18 -17.69
CA GLU A 24 10.88 -24.73 -17.46
C GLU A 24 11.95 -23.93 -18.24
N ALA A 25 13.24 -24.21 -17.97
CA ALA A 25 14.31 -23.60 -18.75
C ALA A 25 14.11 -23.86 -20.25
N ASP A 26 14.33 -22.82 -21.06
CA ASP A 26 14.16 -22.83 -22.51
C ASP A 26 12.72 -23.15 -23.03
N GLN A 27 11.73 -23.16 -22.13
CA GLN A 27 10.35 -23.39 -22.50
C GLN A 27 9.58 -22.07 -22.71
N LYS A 28 8.82 -21.99 -23.80
CA LYS A 28 7.83 -20.93 -24.02
C LYS A 28 6.50 -21.35 -23.42
N MET A 29 5.93 -20.51 -22.56
CA MET A 29 4.61 -20.70 -21.95
C MET A 29 3.64 -19.63 -22.44
N HIS A 30 2.39 -20.02 -22.69
CA HIS A 30 1.31 -19.09 -22.99
C HIS A 30 0.52 -18.79 -21.70
N ALA A 31 0.39 -17.50 -21.39
CA ALA A 31 -0.55 -17.04 -20.39
C ALA A 31 -1.98 -17.13 -20.95
N PHE A 32 -2.93 -17.60 -20.15
CA PHE A 32 -4.34 -17.63 -20.54
C PHE A 32 -5.11 -16.37 -20.09
N GLU A 33 -4.51 -15.59 -19.19
CA GLU A 33 -5.01 -14.29 -18.75
C GLU A 33 -3.84 -13.33 -18.49
N ASN A 34 -4.02 -12.07 -18.82
CA ASN A 34 -3.03 -11.05 -18.57
C ASN A 34 -3.69 -9.71 -18.20
N LEU A 35 -2.98 -8.92 -17.43
CA LEU A 35 -3.37 -7.55 -17.10
C LEU A 35 -2.12 -6.66 -17.10
N VAL A 36 -2.27 -5.47 -17.65
CA VAL A 36 -1.26 -4.40 -17.58
C VAL A 36 -1.86 -3.23 -16.82
N SER A 37 -1.11 -2.71 -15.86
CA SER A 37 -1.55 -1.61 -14.99
C SER A 37 -0.39 -0.74 -14.54
N ALA A 38 -0.68 0.40 -13.92
CA ALA A 38 0.29 1.00 -13.03
C ALA A 38 0.32 0.22 -11.71
N GLY A 39 1.47 0.22 -11.06
CA GLY A 39 1.73 -0.37 -9.75
C GLY A 39 2.67 0.51 -8.93
N GLY A 40 3.30 -0.07 -7.93
CA GLY A 40 4.09 0.60 -6.91
C GLY A 40 3.30 0.74 -5.60
N VAL A 41 3.96 0.50 -4.47
CA VAL A 41 3.30 0.45 -3.15
C VAL A 41 2.56 1.74 -2.84
N ALA A 42 3.23 2.89 -3.03
CA ALA A 42 2.61 4.20 -2.78
C ALA A 42 1.48 4.49 -3.78
N ALA A 43 1.67 4.19 -5.06
CA ALA A 43 0.66 4.41 -6.09
C ALA A 43 -0.58 3.52 -5.89
N ASN A 44 -0.40 2.26 -5.53
CA ASN A 44 -1.49 1.34 -5.22
C ASN A 44 -2.30 1.84 -4.01
N SER A 45 -1.61 2.23 -2.93
CA SER A 45 -2.28 2.77 -1.73
C SER A 45 -3.02 4.07 -2.02
N ALA A 46 -2.47 4.94 -2.89
CA ALA A 46 -3.14 6.16 -3.36
C ALA A 46 -4.45 5.85 -4.10
N VAL A 47 -4.43 4.89 -5.04
CA VAL A 47 -5.64 4.45 -5.75
C VAL A 47 -6.68 3.89 -4.78
N ALA A 48 -6.26 3.04 -3.83
CA ALA A 48 -7.19 2.48 -2.84
C ALA A 48 -7.84 3.59 -1.98
N CYS A 49 -7.08 4.60 -1.59
CA CYS A 49 -7.57 5.75 -0.84
C CYS A 49 -8.54 6.61 -1.67
N ALA A 50 -8.19 6.92 -2.93
CA ALA A 50 -9.03 7.68 -3.86
C ALA A 50 -10.38 6.98 -4.10
N ARG A 51 -10.39 5.66 -4.25
CA ARG A 51 -11.62 4.87 -4.41
C ARG A 51 -12.55 4.95 -3.19
N GLN A 52 -12.03 5.30 -2.02
CA GLN A 52 -12.84 5.57 -0.83
C GLN A 52 -13.39 7.01 -0.77
N GLY A 53 -13.19 7.82 -1.81
CA GLY A 53 -13.74 9.17 -1.92
C GLY A 53 -12.89 10.26 -1.24
N VAL A 54 -11.62 9.97 -0.94
CA VAL A 54 -10.65 10.95 -0.41
C VAL A 54 -9.94 11.62 -1.60
N THR A 55 -9.74 12.93 -1.54
CA THR A 55 -8.87 13.63 -2.49
C THR A 55 -7.44 13.13 -2.29
N THR A 56 -6.81 12.63 -3.35
CA THR A 56 -5.54 11.90 -3.23
C THR A 56 -4.54 12.43 -4.24
N ALA A 57 -3.36 12.84 -3.77
CA ALA A 57 -2.24 13.29 -4.58
C ALA A 57 -1.04 12.37 -4.42
N LEU A 58 -0.20 12.28 -5.45
CA LEU A 58 0.98 11.43 -5.48
C LEU A 58 2.24 12.22 -5.85
N LEU A 59 3.27 12.11 -5.01
CA LEU A 59 4.65 12.54 -5.29
C LEU A 59 5.50 11.32 -5.64
N ALA A 60 5.95 11.24 -6.87
CA ALA A 60 6.74 10.11 -7.37
C ALA A 60 7.61 10.50 -8.56
N LEU A 61 8.48 9.57 -8.99
CA LEU A 61 9.25 9.66 -10.21
C LEU A 61 8.91 8.52 -11.15
N VAL A 62 8.92 8.81 -12.46
CA VAL A 62 8.86 7.82 -13.54
C VAL A 62 9.96 8.12 -14.56
N GLY A 63 10.28 7.15 -15.39
CA GLY A 63 11.18 7.37 -16.54
C GLY A 63 10.54 8.27 -17.61
N ASP A 64 11.37 8.84 -18.48
CA ASP A 64 10.94 9.60 -19.65
C ASP A 64 10.57 8.69 -20.84
N ASP A 65 9.89 7.59 -20.55
CA ASP A 65 9.52 6.55 -21.50
C ASP A 65 7.98 6.36 -21.60
N VAL A 66 7.59 5.52 -22.56
CA VAL A 66 6.16 5.22 -22.81
C VAL A 66 5.48 4.50 -21.63
N LEU A 67 6.23 3.78 -20.80
CA LEU A 67 5.72 3.06 -19.65
C LEU A 67 5.39 4.03 -18.52
N GLY A 68 6.24 5.03 -18.30
CA GLY A 68 6.00 6.12 -17.36
C GLY A 68 4.78 6.95 -17.74
N ALA A 69 4.67 7.35 -19.01
CA ALA A 69 3.49 8.07 -19.49
C ALA A 69 2.21 7.24 -19.29
N TYR A 70 2.23 5.96 -19.63
CA TYR A 70 1.09 5.06 -19.40
C TYR A 70 0.71 4.97 -17.92
N ALA A 71 1.70 4.81 -17.03
CA ALA A 71 1.44 4.66 -15.60
C ALA A 71 0.81 5.93 -15.01
N VAL A 72 1.28 7.11 -15.41
CA VAL A 72 0.71 8.42 -14.99
C VAL A 72 -0.72 8.57 -15.47
N ASP A 73 -1.01 8.32 -16.75
CA ASP A 73 -2.37 8.39 -17.29
C ASP A 73 -3.32 7.38 -16.61
N PHE A 74 -2.82 6.19 -16.33
CA PHE A 74 -3.57 5.14 -15.66
C PHE A 74 -3.99 5.52 -14.23
N LEU A 75 -3.09 6.16 -13.47
CA LEU A 75 -3.36 6.64 -12.11
C LEU A 75 -4.30 7.85 -12.11
N ALA A 76 -4.11 8.79 -13.03
CA ALA A 76 -5.01 9.93 -13.21
C ALA A 76 -6.45 9.50 -13.50
N ALA A 77 -6.62 8.50 -14.38
CA ALA A 77 -7.94 7.91 -14.70
C ALA A 77 -8.61 7.22 -13.50
N ARG A 78 -7.86 6.94 -12.42
CA ARG A 78 -8.36 6.36 -11.16
C ARG A 78 -8.57 7.40 -10.06
N GLY A 79 -8.52 8.67 -10.41
CA GLY A 79 -8.82 9.77 -9.49
C GLY A 79 -7.65 10.18 -8.59
N VAL A 80 -6.43 9.78 -8.92
CA VAL A 80 -5.22 10.26 -8.23
C VAL A 80 -4.72 11.53 -8.91
N ASP A 81 -4.48 12.59 -8.16
CA ASP A 81 -3.77 13.76 -8.65
C ASP A 81 -2.29 13.43 -8.85
N VAL A 82 -1.87 13.41 -10.10
CA VAL A 82 -0.52 13.06 -10.54
C VAL A 82 0.34 14.30 -10.89
N THR A 83 -0.12 15.51 -10.59
CA THR A 83 0.62 16.75 -10.85
C THR A 83 1.96 16.80 -10.12
N GLY A 84 2.07 16.08 -9.01
CA GLY A 84 3.30 15.86 -8.24
C GLY A 84 4.25 14.82 -8.83
N VAL A 85 3.85 14.07 -9.85
CA VAL A 85 4.72 13.09 -10.51
C VAL A 85 5.65 13.78 -11.50
N THR A 86 6.93 13.47 -11.47
CA THR A 86 7.92 14.00 -12.42
C THR A 86 8.58 12.90 -13.20
N THR A 87 8.95 13.26 -14.44
CA THR A 87 9.79 12.41 -15.30
C THR A 87 11.27 12.67 -15.04
N THR A 88 12.08 11.61 -15.14
CA THR A 88 13.54 11.67 -15.08
C THR A 88 14.12 10.80 -16.20
N PRO A 89 15.28 11.17 -16.78
CA PRO A 89 15.89 10.37 -17.86
C PRO A 89 16.12 8.93 -17.42
N GLY A 90 15.62 7.98 -18.22
CA GLY A 90 15.80 6.55 -18.02
C GLY A 90 14.49 5.76 -18.07
N MET A 91 14.56 4.48 -17.76
CA MET A 91 13.43 3.56 -17.87
C MET A 91 12.61 3.51 -16.57
N THR A 92 11.29 3.62 -16.70
CA THR A 92 10.33 3.38 -15.62
C THR A 92 10.48 1.97 -15.06
N ALA A 93 10.26 1.81 -13.78
CA ALA A 93 10.27 0.50 -13.15
C ALA A 93 9.21 -0.41 -13.77
N VAL A 94 9.58 -1.66 -13.95
CA VAL A 94 8.68 -2.70 -14.46
C VAL A 94 8.63 -3.84 -13.45
N SER A 95 7.41 -4.27 -13.14
CA SER A 95 7.15 -5.45 -12.34
C SER A 95 6.41 -6.48 -13.20
N VAL A 96 6.92 -7.70 -13.25
CA VAL A 96 6.26 -8.82 -13.91
C VAL A 96 5.90 -9.85 -12.88
N CYS A 97 4.60 -10.04 -12.67
CA CYS A 97 4.05 -11.03 -11.77
C CYS A 97 3.48 -12.20 -12.58
N THR A 98 3.97 -13.41 -12.34
CA THR A 98 3.44 -14.63 -12.93
C THR A 98 2.80 -15.48 -11.84
N LEU A 99 1.52 -15.85 -12.04
CA LEU A 99 0.74 -16.70 -11.16
C LEU A 99 0.50 -18.04 -11.84
N ALA A 100 0.92 -19.13 -11.22
CA ALA A 100 0.70 -20.48 -11.70
C ALA A 100 -0.61 -21.03 -11.13
N GLU A 101 -1.47 -21.60 -11.99
CA GLU A 101 -2.76 -22.17 -11.55
C GLU A 101 -2.58 -23.53 -10.85
N GLU A 102 -1.55 -24.29 -11.25
CA GLU A 102 -1.27 -25.63 -10.75
C GLU A 102 -1.06 -25.69 -9.23
N ASP A 103 -0.33 -24.72 -8.67
CA ASP A 103 0.08 -24.68 -7.26
C ASP A 103 -0.34 -23.39 -6.54
N GLY A 104 -0.87 -22.41 -7.26
CA GLY A 104 -1.21 -21.08 -6.73
C GLY A 104 0.01 -20.22 -6.38
N GLU A 105 1.21 -20.64 -6.77
CA GLU A 105 2.44 -19.90 -6.50
C GLU A 105 2.54 -18.63 -7.36
N LYS A 106 3.23 -17.65 -6.82
CA LYS A 106 3.51 -16.37 -7.45
C LYS A 106 5.02 -16.14 -7.57
N ARG A 107 5.46 -15.72 -8.75
CA ARG A 107 6.82 -15.23 -8.97
C ARG A 107 6.78 -13.81 -9.48
N LEU A 108 7.59 -12.96 -8.85
CA LEU A 108 7.71 -11.56 -9.18
C LEU A 108 9.14 -11.25 -9.61
N VAL A 109 9.27 -10.60 -10.77
CA VAL A 109 10.53 -10.04 -11.26
C VAL A 109 10.34 -8.54 -11.37
N TYR A 110 11.28 -7.81 -10.79
CA TYR A 110 11.23 -6.36 -10.72
C TYR A 110 12.52 -5.75 -11.29
N THR A 111 12.39 -4.67 -12.05
CA THR A 111 13.52 -3.90 -12.54
C THR A 111 13.26 -2.40 -12.44
N SER A 112 14.31 -1.64 -12.21
CA SER A 112 14.25 -0.19 -12.16
C SER A 112 15.57 0.38 -12.64
N SER A 113 15.54 1.38 -13.52
CA SER A 113 16.71 2.12 -13.96
C SER A 113 16.75 3.55 -13.42
N VAL A 114 15.64 4.07 -12.96
CA VAL A 114 15.55 5.40 -12.34
C VAL A 114 15.16 5.28 -10.88
N SER A 115 15.56 6.27 -10.06
CA SER A 115 14.99 6.38 -8.73
C SER A 115 13.48 6.63 -8.86
N GLN A 116 12.69 5.84 -8.15
CA GLN A 116 11.24 5.99 -8.12
C GLN A 116 10.77 6.96 -7.06
N TYR A 117 11.65 7.28 -6.15
CA TYR A 117 11.37 8.13 -5.00
C TYR A 117 11.85 9.56 -5.24
N PRO A 118 11.02 10.57 -4.96
CA PRO A 118 11.44 11.97 -5.08
C PRO A 118 12.66 12.24 -4.19
N PRO A 119 13.66 12.98 -4.69
CA PRO A 119 14.83 13.31 -3.89
C PRO A 119 14.46 14.22 -2.71
N PRO A 120 15.25 14.20 -1.63
CA PRO A 120 14.96 14.97 -0.40
C PRO A 120 14.71 16.47 -0.63
N GLU A 121 15.40 17.08 -1.61
CA GLU A 121 15.24 18.50 -1.97
C GLU A 121 13.80 18.79 -2.43
N ARG A 122 13.28 17.94 -3.32
CA ARG A 122 11.91 18.08 -3.82
C ARG A 122 10.86 17.90 -2.74
N LEU A 123 11.12 17.01 -1.78
CA LEU A 123 10.23 16.79 -0.64
C LEU A 123 10.23 17.99 0.33
N ARG A 124 11.36 18.71 0.45
CA ARG A 124 11.43 19.95 1.24
C ARG A 124 10.55 21.04 0.66
N ASP A 125 10.45 21.11 -0.66
CA ASP A 125 9.70 22.12 -1.41
C ASP A 125 8.25 21.71 -1.71
N ALA A 126 7.84 20.49 -1.34
CA ALA A 126 6.48 20.00 -1.57
C ALA A 126 5.45 20.87 -0.84
N GLU A 127 4.39 21.24 -1.53
CA GLU A 127 3.27 21.97 -0.94
C GLU A 127 2.44 21.04 -0.06
N LEU A 128 2.20 21.45 1.18
CA LEU A 128 1.42 20.68 2.15
C LEU A 128 0.13 21.39 2.60
N ASP A 129 -0.19 22.54 2.01
CA ASP A 129 -1.39 23.29 2.35
C ASP A 129 -2.64 22.48 1.99
N GLY A 130 -3.50 22.26 2.99
CA GLY A 130 -4.72 21.48 2.83
C GLY A 130 -4.51 19.96 2.79
N VAL A 131 -3.29 19.46 3.06
CA VAL A 131 -3.03 18.03 3.24
C VAL A 131 -3.38 17.62 4.68
N ASP A 132 -4.23 16.61 4.82
CA ASP A 132 -4.70 16.09 6.10
C ASP A 132 -3.99 14.78 6.52
N TRP A 133 -3.28 14.13 5.60
CA TRP A 133 -2.53 12.89 5.85
C TRP A 133 -1.39 12.73 4.86
N ILE A 134 -0.23 12.23 5.33
CA ILE A 134 0.90 11.84 4.47
C ILE A 134 1.12 10.32 4.60
N HIS A 135 1.35 9.65 3.48
CA HIS A 135 1.74 8.23 3.45
C HIS A 135 2.97 8.00 2.60
N THR A 136 3.85 7.10 3.03
CA THR A 136 5.06 6.75 2.27
C THR A 136 5.39 5.26 2.35
N SER A 137 5.89 4.70 1.25
CA SER A 137 6.45 3.34 1.19
C SER A 137 7.86 3.21 1.81
N CYS A 138 8.48 4.31 2.21
CA CYS A 138 9.69 4.39 3.03
C CYS A 138 10.93 3.64 2.49
N LEU A 139 11.08 3.54 1.17
CA LEU A 139 12.22 2.84 0.56
C LEU A 139 13.55 3.58 0.69
N HIS A 140 13.52 4.88 0.98
CA HIS A 140 14.70 5.74 1.12
C HIS A 140 14.68 6.47 2.47
N PRO A 141 15.56 6.10 3.41
CA PRO A 141 15.58 6.66 4.77
C PRO A 141 15.67 8.19 4.85
N GLU A 142 16.49 8.80 4.01
CA GLU A 142 16.65 10.26 3.98
C GLU A 142 15.38 10.98 3.52
N ALA A 143 14.72 10.45 2.49
CA ALA A 143 13.45 10.98 2.00
C ALA A 143 12.34 10.84 3.04
N ALA A 144 12.27 9.68 3.70
CA ALA A 144 11.32 9.44 4.77
C ALA A 144 11.54 10.37 5.97
N ALA A 145 12.80 10.64 6.33
CA ALA A 145 13.13 11.59 7.40
C ALA A 145 12.69 13.03 7.07
N VAL A 146 12.89 13.47 5.83
CA VAL A 146 12.43 14.80 5.38
C VAL A 146 10.90 14.89 5.43
N LEU A 147 10.19 13.86 4.96
CA LEU A 147 8.72 13.82 5.03
C LEU A 147 8.23 13.88 6.47
N ALA A 148 8.86 13.12 7.36
CA ALA A 148 8.53 13.09 8.80
C ALA A 148 8.73 14.46 9.46
N GLU A 149 9.85 15.13 9.18
CA GLU A 149 10.09 16.49 9.66
C GLU A 149 9.01 17.47 9.17
N ARG A 150 8.66 17.40 7.88
CA ARG A 150 7.65 18.25 7.27
C ARG A 150 6.24 17.98 7.84
N ALA A 151 5.87 16.70 7.97
CA ALA A 151 4.61 16.27 8.56
C ALA A 151 4.47 16.79 10.00
N ARG A 152 5.52 16.63 10.82
CA ARG A 152 5.56 17.14 12.18
C ARG A 152 5.43 18.67 12.25
N ALA A 153 6.16 19.38 11.38
CA ALA A 153 6.13 20.85 11.36
C ALA A 153 4.77 21.42 10.97
N ALA A 154 4.01 20.70 10.16
CA ALA A 154 2.67 21.06 9.71
C ALA A 154 1.55 20.44 10.56
N ASP A 155 1.87 19.66 11.60
CA ASP A 155 0.92 18.89 12.43
C ASP A 155 0.04 17.94 11.60
N ILE A 156 0.63 17.34 10.56
CA ILE A 156 -0.06 16.39 9.68
C ILE A 156 0.31 14.96 10.11
N PRO A 157 -0.67 14.08 10.37
CA PRO A 157 -0.39 12.67 10.65
C PRO A 157 0.27 11.99 9.45
N MET A 158 1.31 11.18 9.71
CA MET A 158 2.02 10.43 8.70
C MET A 158 1.92 8.93 8.96
N SER A 159 1.76 8.14 7.90
CA SER A 159 1.86 6.68 7.95
C SER A 159 2.96 6.17 7.05
N ILE A 160 3.48 4.99 7.41
CA ILE A 160 4.60 4.35 6.74
C ILE A 160 4.21 2.91 6.40
N ASP A 161 4.43 2.50 5.15
CA ASP A 161 4.51 1.08 4.81
C ASP A 161 5.97 0.64 4.91
N LEU A 162 6.26 -0.22 5.87
CA LEU A 162 7.61 -0.68 6.18
C LEU A 162 7.80 -2.09 5.63
N GLU A 163 8.22 -2.18 4.39
CA GLU A 163 8.53 -3.44 3.73
C GLU A 163 9.92 -4.00 4.10
N PRO A 164 10.17 -5.30 3.87
CA PRO A 164 11.49 -5.91 4.08
C PRO A 164 12.61 -5.20 3.33
N SER A 165 12.34 -4.67 2.13
CA SER A 165 13.29 -3.88 1.34
C SER A 165 13.74 -2.60 2.04
N ALA A 166 12.84 -1.94 2.77
CA ALA A 166 13.17 -0.77 3.59
C ALA A 166 13.99 -1.18 4.85
N LEU A 167 13.63 -2.31 5.48
CA LEU A 167 14.37 -2.85 6.62
C LEU A 167 15.81 -3.24 6.30
N ALA A 168 16.13 -3.54 5.04
CA ALA A 168 17.50 -3.81 4.60
C ALA A 168 18.48 -2.65 4.87
N HIS A 169 17.97 -1.40 5.01
CA HIS A 169 18.78 -0.25 5.45
C HIS A 169 19.02 -0.22 6.97
N GLY A 170 18.38 -1.10 7.72
CA GLY A 170 18.36 -1.13 9.17
C GLY A 170 17.29 -0.19 9.76
N ALA A 171 16.55 -0.68 10.74
CA ALA A 171 15.47 0.08 11.38
C ALA A 171 15.95 1.39 12.02
N GLU A 172 17.22 1.46 12.44
CA GLU A 172 17.83 2.67 13.01
C GLU A 172 17.96 3.80 11.95
N ALA A 173 18.21 3.47 10.68
CA ALA A 173 18.24 4.47 9.61
C ALA A 173 16.86 5.10 9.37
N LEU A 174 15.79 4.36 9.65
CA LEU A 174 14.41 4.82 9.52
C LEU A 174 13.84 5.43 10.81
N ALA A 175 14.60 5.38 11.92
CA ALA A 175 14.14 5.84 13.22
C ALA A 175 13.56 7.27 13.22
N PRO A 176 14.14 8.28 12.53
CA PRO A 176 13.54 9.61 12.47
C PRO A 176 12.12 9.63 11.90
N ALA A 177 11.86 8.82 10.85
CA ALA A 177 10.54 8.70 10.25
C ALA A 177 9.59 7.89 11.15
N LEU A 178 10.07 6.80 11.73
CA LEU A 178 9.28 5.93 12.60
C LEU A 178 8.78 6.67 13.85
N TYR A 179 9.60 7.53 14.48
CA TYR A 179 9.17 8.31 15.66
C TYR A 179 8.00 9.24 15.40
N GLU A 180 7.86 9.74 14.19
CA GLU A 180 6.79 10.67 13.82
C GLU A 180 5.57 9.94 13.22
N ALA A 181 5.69 8.65 12.93
CA ALA A 181 4.62 7.89 12.32
C ALA A 181 3.39 7.76 13.25
N ALA A 182 2.22 8.13 12.74
CA ALA A 182 0.95 7.87 13.39
C ALA A 182 0.56 6.40 13.27
N VAL A 183 0.88 5.78 12.11
CA VAL A 183 0.62 4.36 11.83
C VAL A 183 1.78 3.78 11.01
N VAL A 184 2.24 2.58 11.37
CA VAL A 184 3.19 1.79 10.59
C VAL A 184 2.48 0.52 10.11
N PHE A 185 2.52 0.27 8.80
CA PHE A 185 2.02 -0.97 8.19
C PHE A 185 3.19 -1.94 8.00
N LEU A 186 2.97 -3.20 8.35
CA LEU A 186 3.93 -4.30 8.23
C LEU A 186 3.26 -5.50 7.58
N ASN A 187 3.95 -6.13 6.65
CA ASN A 187 3.55 -7.46 6.17
C ASN A 187 4.18 -8.57 7.03
N GLU A 188 3.75 -9.84 6.82
CA GLU A 188 4.26 -10.98 7.58
C GLU A 188 5.79 -11.12 7.51
N ARG A 189 6.39 -10.81 6.36
CA ARG A 189 7.85 -10.89 6.19
C ARG A 189 8.57 -9.82 6.99
N ALA A 190 8.11 -8.56 6.92
CA ALA A 190 8.67 -7.47 7.71
C ALA A 190 8.49 -7.76 9.22
N THR A 191 7.32 -8.27 9.62
CA THR A 191 7.05 -8.68 11.01
C THR A 191 8.00 -9.77 11.48
N ALA A 192 8.26 -10.77 10.65
CA ALA A 192 9.18 -11.87 10.95
C ALA A 192 10.65 -11.38 11.06
N GLU A 193 11.06 -10.44 10.21
CA GLU A 193 12.39 -9.83 10.23
C GLU A 193 12.61 -8.95 11.48
N ILE A 194 11.58 -8.20 11.89
CA ILE A 194 11.60 -7.39 13.12
C ILE A 194 11.63 -8.30 14.37
N GLY A 195 10.89 -9.41 14.35
CA GLY A 195 10.77 -10.34 15.47
C GLY A 195 9.81 -9.85 16.56
N ASP A 196 10.31 -9.29 17.65
CA ASP A 196 9.48 -8.81 18.76
C ASP A 196 8.87 -7.43 18.45
N ILE A 197 7.60 -7.42 18.02
CA ILE A 197 6.85 -6.20 17.70
C ILE A 197 6.66 -5.29 18.91
N HIS A 198 6.48 -5.84 20.11
CA HIS A 198 6.32 -5.02 21.33
C HIS A 198 7.60 -4.28 21.66
N ALA A 199 8.75 -4.97 21.58
CA ALA A 199 10.06 -4.34 21.76
C ALA A 199 10.34 -3.30 20.66
N PHE A 200 9.94 -3.58 19.41
CA PHE A 200 10.07 -2.65 18.30
C PHE A 200 9.21 -1.39 18.51
N CYS A 201 7.95 -1.55 18.88
CA CYS A 201 7.07 -0.43 19.24
C CYS A 201 7.67 0.43 20.35
N ALA A 202 8.14 -0.18 21.43
CA ALA A 202 8.73 0.52 22.55
C ALA A 202 10.01 1.28 22.16
N ARG A 203 10.89 0.66 21.38
CA ARG A 203 12.15 1.26 20.91
C ARG A 203 11.90 2.49 20.06
N HIS A 204 10.97 2.41 19.10
CA HIS A 204 10.70 3.46 18.14
C HIS A 204 9.50 4.35 18.53
N ARG A 205 8.92 4.15 19.72
CA ARG A 205 7.78 4.91 20.25
C ARG A 205 6.58 4.94 19.29
N LEU A 206 6.34 3.82 18.62
CA LEU A 206 5.28 3.74 17.63
C LEU A 206 3.92 3.86 18.31
N LYS A 207 3.02 4.66 17.73
CA LYS A 207 1.68 4.89 18.25
C LYS A 207 0.74 3.75 17.88
N LEU A 208 0.77 3.34 16.62
CA LEU A 208 -0.02 2.23 16.09
C LEU A 208 0.78 1.48 15.04
N VAL A 209 0.68 0.16 15.07
CA VAL A 209 1.25 -0.75 14.07
C VAL A 209 0.15 -1.67 13.56
N VAL A 210 0.01 -1.75 12.24
CA VAL A 210 -0.89 -2.69 11.56
C VAL A 210 -0.05 -3.79 10.94
N CYS A 211 -0.20 -5.02 11.42
CA CYS A 211 0.49 -6.20 10.89
C CYS A 211 -0.49 -7.02 10.04
N THR A 212 -0.27 -7.10 8.72
CA THR A 212 -1.04 -8.01 7.88
C THR A 212 -0.60 -9.46 8.11
N ARG A 213 -1.56 -10.39 8.11
CA ARG A 213 -1.36 -11.82 8.44
C ARG A 213 -1.94 -12.74 7.34
N GLY A 214 -1.83 -12.30 6.08
CA GLY A 214 -2.31 -13.04 4.91
C GLY A 214 -3.74 -13.54 5.08
N SER A 215 -3.95 -14.83 4.98
CA SER A 215 -5.27 -15.47 5.14
C SER A 215 -5.86 -15.35 6.56
N HIS A 216 -5.11 -14.86 7.54
CA HIS A 216 -5.57 -14.62 8.91
C HIS A 216 -6.00 -13.16 9.14
N GLY A 217 -6.02 -12.32 8.10
CA GLY A 217 -6.43 -10.94 8.15
C GLY A 217 -5.33 -9.99 8.62
N ALA A 218 -5.59 -9.20 9.66
CA ALA A 218 -4.61 -8.25 10.19
C ALA A 218 -4.79 -8.03 11.69
N ALA A 219 -3.72 -7.58 12.33
CA ALA A 219 -3.73 -7.11 13.71
C ALA A 219 -3.30 -5.66 13.79
N LEU A 220 -3.85 -4.93 14.74
CA LEU A 220 -3.46 -3.57 15.10
C LEU A 220 -3.00 -3.57 16.55
N THR A 221 -1.83 -3.01 16.82
CA THR A 221 -1.27 -2.90 18.17
C THR A 221 -0.69 -1.52 18.46
N ASP A 222 -0.80 -1.10 19.70
CA ASP A 222 -0.12 0.07 20.28
C ASP A 222 1.16 -0.32 21.04
N GLY A 223 1.58 -1.58 20.93
CA GLY A 223 2.69 -2.16 21.69
C GLY A 223 2.29 -2.73 23.05
N SER A 224 1.07 -2.52 23.52
CA SER A 224 0.54 -3.06 24.79
C SER A 224 -0.75 -3.87 24.57
N ASN A 225 -1.62 -3.37 23.71
CA ASN A 225 -2.89 -4.00 23.35
C ASN A 225 -2.88 -4.43 21.89
N GLU A 226 -3.56 -5.52 21.57
CA GLU A 226 -3.73 -5.99 20.20
C GLU A 226 -5.21 -6.19 19.87
N ILE A 227 -5.60 -5.73 18.68
CA ILE A 227 -6.90 -5.97 18.08
C ILE A 227 -6.67 -6.79 16.83
N THR A 228 -7.21 -7.99 16.74
CA THR A 228 -7.14 -8.83 15.54
C THR A 228 -8.48 -8.77 14.78
N VAL A 229 -8.38 -8.69 13.46
CA VAL A 229 -9.51 -8.72 12.54
C VAL A 229 -9.27 -9.84 11.53
N ALA A 230 -10.11 -10.88 11.57
CA ALA A 230 -10.08 -11.96 10.59
C ALA A 230 -10.72 -11.50 9.27
N PRO A 231 -10.35 -12.06 8.11
CA PRO A 231 -10.99 -11.70 6.84
C PRO A 231 -12.44 -12.19 6.82
N PRO A 232 -13.34 -11.52 6.08
CA PRO A 232 -14.68 -12.05 5.85
C PRO A 232 -14.62 -13.31 4.99
N PRO A 233 -15.64 -14.18 5.05
CA PRO A 233 -15.79 -15.27 4.10
C PRO A 233 -15.76 -14.71 2.68
N THR A 234 -14.97 -15.31 1.82
CA THR A 234 -14.80 -14.87 0.43
C THR A 234 -14.84 -16.05 -0.53
N GLY A 235 -15.03 -15.78 -1.81
CA GLY A 235 -14.83 -16.75 -2.89
C GLY A 235 -13.35 -17.07 -3.11
N PRO A 236 -13.03 -17.77 -4.19
CA PRO A 236 -11.66 -18.12 -4.52
C PRO A 236 -10.74 -16.90 -4.60
N ILE A 237 -9.55 -17.03 -4.06
CA ILE A 237 -8.48 -16.03 -4.19
C ILE A 237 -7.81 -16.22 -5.54
N VAL A 238 -7.67 -15.13 -6.28
CA VAL A 238 -7.05 -15.09 -7.62
C VAL A 238 -5.62 -14.54 -7.53
N ASP A 239 -5.46 -13.37 -6.89
CA ASP A 239 -4.16 -12.70 -6.78
C ASP A 239 -4.10 -11.87 -5.50
N THR A 240 -3.05 -12.04 -4.72
CA THR A 240 -2.82 -11.28 -3.48
C THR A 240 -1.95 -10.04 -3.67
N THR A 241 -1.57 -9.72 -4.91
CA THR A 241 -0.77 -8.53 -5.22
C THR A 241 -1.56 -7.27 -4.88
N GLY A 242 -0.91 -6.32 -4.19
CA GLY A 242 -1.54 -5.07 -3.78
C GLY A 242 -2.55 -5.15 -2.63
N ALA A 243 -2.74 -6.33 -2.01
CA ALA A 243 -3.67 -6.46 -0.88
C ALA A 243 -3.25 -5.62 0.33
N GLY A 244 -1.94 -5.56 0.63
CA GLY A 244 -1.37 -4.70 1.67
C GLY A 244 -1.61 -3.22 1.37
N ASP A 245 -1.36 -2.83 0.13
CA ASP A 245 -1.54 -1.46 -0.35
C ASP A 245 -3.02 -1.04 -0.27
N CYS A 246 -3.93 -1.94 -0.67
CA CYS A 246 -5.37 -1.75 -0.52
C CYS A 246 -5.74 -1.53 0.95
N LEU A 247 -5.21 -2.37 1.84
CA LEU A 247 -5.45 -2.26 3.27
C LEU A 247 -4.97 -0.91 3.81
N ALA A 248 -3.76 -0.46 3.46
CA ALA A 248 -3.20 0.81 3.90
C ALA A 248 -4.02 2.01 3.39
N GLY A 249 -4.33 2.05 2.08
CA GLY A 249 -5.10 3.13 1.48
C GLY A 249 -6.51 3.26 2.06
N VAL A 250 -7.21 2.14 2.26
CA VAL A 250 -8.54 2.15 2.89
C VAL A 250 -8.47 2.55 4.35
N TYR A 251 -7.45 2.09 5.10
CA TYR A 251 -7.25 2.48 6.50
C TYR A 251 -7.10 4.00 6.65
N ILE A 252 -6.26 4.60 5.82
CA ILE A 252 -6.05 6.05 5.76
C ILE A 252 -7.38 6.78 5.47
N ALA A 253 -8.09 6.35 4.44
CA ALA A 253 -9.36 6.96 4.05
C ALA A 253 -10.42 6.89 5.15
N ARG A 254 -10.52 5.75 5.84
CA ARG A 254 -11.46 5.58 6.96
C ARG A 254 -11.04 6.40 8.18
N SER A 255 -9.75 6.49 8.47
CA SER A 255 -9.22 7.35 9.54
C SER A 255 -9.53 8.82 9.27
N LEU A 256 -9.32 9.31 8.05
CA LEU A 256 -9.68 10.67 7.62
C LEU A 256 -11.20 10.93 7.68
N SER A 257 -12.02 9.89 7.56
CA SER A 257 -13.47 9.96 7.72
C SER A 257 -13.94 9.90 9.19
N GLY A 258 -13.00 9.86 10.16
CA GLY A 258 -13.29 9.83 11.59
C GLY A 258 -13.63 8.45 12.15
N SER A 259 -13.34 7.36 11.42
CA SER A 259 -13.51 6.01 11.97
C SER A 259 -12.50 5.75 13.08
N ASP A 260 -12.92 5.03 14.12
CA ASP A 260 -12.00 4.52 15.13
C ASP A 260 -11.04 3.47 14.51
N PRO A 261 -9.87 3.20 15.13
CA PRO A 261 -8.86 2.32 14.56
C PRO A 261 -9.34 0.89 14.26
N ARG A 262 -10.23 0.33 15.09
CA ARG A 262 -10.81 -1.00 14.87
C ARG A 262 -11.74 -1.03 13.66
N SER A 263 -12.61 -0.04 13.56
CA SER A 263 -13.54 0.11 12.44
C SER A 263 -12.80 0.36 11.12
N ALA A 264 -11.76 1.20 11.14
CA ALA A 264 -10.89 1.41 10.00
C ALA A 264 -10.20 0.10 9.56
N LEU A 265 -9.63 -0.67 10.50
CA LEU A 265 -9.00 -1.96 10.21
C LEU A 265 -9.99 -2.97 9.62
N ARG A 266 -11.23 -3.03 10.13
CA ARG A 266 -12.26 -3.92 9.58
C ARG A 266 -12.59 -3.60 8.12
N ALA A 267 -12.78 -2.33 7.80
CA ALA A 267 -13.02 -1.88 6.43
C ALA A 267 -11.84 -2.23 5.51
N SER A 268 -10.62 -2.03 6.01
CA SER A 268 -9.39 -2.32 5.28
C SER A 268 -9.21 -3.80 4.99
N VAL A 269 -9.44 -4.67 5.98
CA VAL A 269 -9.35 -6.13 5.79
C VAL A 269 -10.44 -6.62 4.84
N ALA A 270 -11.68 -6.10 4.91
CA ALA A 270 -12.74 -6.44 3.98
C ALA A 270 -12.38 -6.07 2.53
N SER A 271 -11.87 -4.86 2.34
CA SER A 271 -11.46 -4.34 1.03
C SER A 271 -10.29 -5.11 0.44
N ALA A 272 -9.26 -5.38 1.24
CA ALA A 272 -8.11 -6.17 0.83
C ALA A 272 -8.50 -7.62 0.45
N THR A 273 -9.39 -8.24 1.21
CA THR A 273 -9.92 -9.58 0.90
C THR A 273 -10.73 -9.58 -0.39
N HIS A 274 -11.53 -8.56 -0.63
CA HIS A 274 -12.26 -8.38 -1.90
C HIS A 274 -11.30 -8.20 -3.08
N ALA A 275 -10.27 -7.38 -2.93
CA ALA A 275 -9.25 -7.14 -3.94
C ALA A 275 -8.58 -8.43 -4.40
N CYS A 276 -8.28 -9.34 -3.49
CA CYS A 276 -7.63 -10.63 -3.79
C CYS A 276 -8.44 -11.56 -4.72
N ARG A 277 -9.69 -11.24 -5.03
CA ARG A 277 -10.53 -12.02 -5.98
C ARG A 277 -10.30 -11.63 -7.45
N HIS A 278 -9.44 -10.67 -7.70
CA HIS A 278 -9.19 -10.11 -9.02
C HIS A 278 -7.70 -10.17 -9.36
N LEU A 279 -7.38 -10.25 -10.64
CA LEU A 279 -6.01 -10.23 -11.13
C LEU A 279 -5.43 -8.81 -11.06
N GLY A 280 -4.16 -8.70 -10.64
CA GLY A 280 -3.38 -7.46 -10.56
C GLY A 280 -3.70 -6.61 -9.34
N ALA A 281 -2.74 -5.78 -8.94
CA ALA A 281 -2.76 -5.05 -7.69
C ALA A 281 -4.03 -4.19 -7.50
N GLN A 282 -4.46 -3.48 -8.54
CA GLN A 282 -5.56 -2.52 -8.46
C GLN A 282 -6.88 -3.03 -9.09
N GLY A 283 -6.88 -4.26 -9.64
CA GLY A 283 -8.02 -4.79 -10.40
C GLY A 283 -9.30 -4.91 -9.59
N GLY A 284 -9.20 -5.16 -8.30
CA GLY A 284 -10.32 -5.41 -7.41
C GLY A 284 -10.47 -4.40 -6.26
N TYR A 285 -9.83 -3.23 -6.30
CA TYR A 285 -9.98 -2.26 -5.22
C TYR A 285 -11.41 -1.73 -5.16
N PRO A 286 -12.16 -2.00 -4.07
CA PRO A 286 -13.54 -1.57 -3.95
C PRO A 286 -13.62 -0.06 -3.72
N ASP A 287 -14.69 0.55 -4.19
CA ASP A 287 -15.06 1.90 -3.77
C ASP A 287 -15.72 1.88 -2.37
N ARG A 288 -16.08 3.08 -1.90
CA ARG A 288 -16.65 3.25 -0.57
C ARG A 288 -17.96 2.49 -0.40
N GLU A 289 -18.84 2.56 -1.40
CA GLU A 289 -20.15 1.89 -1.37
C GLU A 289 -19.98 0.37 -1.28
N THR A 290 -19.17 -0.21 -2.16
CA THR A 290 -18.83 -1.64 -2.13
C THR A 290 -18.20 -2.05 -0.79
N THR A 291 -17.30 -1.23 -0.23
CA THR A 291 -16.70 -1.50 1.09
C THR A 291 -17.76 -1.52 2.19
N ASP A 292 -18.70 -0.58 2.19
CA ASP A 292 -19.77 -0.51 3.18
C ASP A 292 -20.75 -1.69 3.04
N GLU A 293 -21.04 -2.14 1.82
CA GLU A 293 -21.81 -3.36 1.56
C GLU A 293 -21.10 -4.62 2.07
N LEU A 294 -19.78 -4.74 1.86
CA LEU A 294 -18.99 -5.85 2.37
C LEU A 294 -19.06 -5.91 3.91
N LEU A 295 -18.99 -4.76 4.57
CA LEU A 295 -19.11 -4.68 6.03
C LEU A 295 -20.52 -5.04 6.53
N ALA A 296 -21.56 -4.67 5.79
CA ALA A 296 -22.95 -4.95 6.19
C ALA A 296 -23.35 -6.42 5.98
N ASN A 297 -22.85 -7.04 4.89
CA ASN A 297 -23.36 -8.33 4.42
C ASN A 297 -22.36 -9.49 4.59
N GLY A 298 -21.08 -9.22 4.78
CA GLY A 298 -20.02 -10.23 4.70
C GLY A 298 -19.41 -10.65 6.04
N TRP A 299 -19.76 -9.98 7.15
CA TRP A 299 -19.06 -10.22 8.42
C TRP A 299 -19.90 -11.06 9.40
N PRO A 300 -19.32 -12.10 10.03
CA PRO A 300 -19.96 -12.75 11.15
C PRO A 300 -20.24 -11.71 12.25
N ARG A 301 -21.45 -11.66 12.78
CA ARG A 301 -21.78 -10.80 13.93
C ARG A 301 -20.86 -11.15 15.09
N GLU A 302 -20.25 -10.16 15.72
CA GLU A 302 -19.46 -10.39 16.92
C GLU A 302 -20.37 -10.95 18.03
N PRO A 303 -19.90 -11.93 18.82
CA PRO A 303 -20.64 -12.40 19.98
C PRO A 303 -20.93 -11.22 20.93
N GLY A 304 -22.20 -10.89 21.13
CA GLY A 304 -22.63 -9.84 22.06
C GLY A 304 -23.12 -8.53 21.44
N THR A 305 -23.20 -8.40 20.12
CA THR A 305 -23.82 -7.24 19.47
C THR A 305 -25.36 -7.44 19.43
N PRO A 306 -26.20 -6.52 19.99
CA PRO A 306 -27.66 -6.61 19.87
C PRO A 306 -28.12 -6.59 18.41
N ALA A 307 -29.24 -7.25 18.15
CA ALA A 307 -29.88 -7.34 16.84
C ALA A 307 -30.39 -5.99 16.34
#